data_92addecaf8352f4b549090889dd886d0
#
_entry.id   92addecaf8352f4b549090889dd886d0
#
_cell.length_a   1.000
_cell.length_b   1.000
_cell.length_c   1.000
_cell.angle_alpha   90.00
_cell.angle_beta   90.00
_cell.angle_gamma   90.00
#
_symmetry.space_group_name_H-M   'P 1'
#
loop_
_entity.id
_entity.type
_entity.pdbx_description
1 polymer ?
#
loop_
_entity_poly.entity_id
_entity_poly.type
_entity_poly.pdbx_seq_one_letter_code
_entity_poly.pdbx_strand_id
1 'polypeptide(L)'
;MTSSPGPGSTDVPADAGAATDAAACPVPEAPTGPVPPARWDGATLTTTWSPDALGEGFEARRLDLADDDEGEVTATLVRLVPDPALRPARAVLYVHGWSDYFFQTPLAHFWRAQGAAFYALDLRKSGRSLRPHQTPGYVDDLRTYDEEIGAALAVVRTELGPVARVMLMGHSTGGLVLSLWAARHPGAVSGLVLNSPWLELQGSSLARHLSAPAISRLARFNPKAALPNIDPGYYARTIDVATGGDWTVDDRWRPTPSFPVRAGWLSAVMAGHAGVARGLGIDVPVLVTMSDRTLISARWSEEMRSADVVLDVEAISRRAVQLGTVVTVVRVPGGMHDLTLSARPARERFYAELTRWLAAYGWS
;
A
#
# COMPACT_ATOMS: atom_id res chain seq x y z
N MET A 1 -19.00 -73.97 -26.94
CA MET A 1 -18.23 -73.66 -28.16
C MET A 1 -18.67 -72.33 -28.65
N THR A 2 -17.77 -71.43 -28.70
CA THR A 2 -17.58 -70.17 -29.40
C THR A 2 -17.16 -69.03 -28.45
N SER A 3 -15.88 -68.80 -28.46
CA SER A 3 -15.17 -67.75 -27.81
C SER A 3 -15.37 -66.41 -28.56
N SER A 4 -15.71 -65.38 -27.83
CA SER A 4 -15.62 -63.97 -28.32
C SER A 4 -14.30 -63.29 -27.87
N PRO A 5 -13.64 -62.48 -28.72
CA PRO A 5 -12.43 -61.81 -28.36
C PRO A 5 -12.74 -60.48 -27.65
N GLY A 6 -11.94 -60.12 -26.65
CA GLY A 6 -11.99 -58.84 -25.91
C GLY A 6 -11.45 -57.65 -26.74
N PRO A 7 -11.84 -56.43 -26.42
CA PRO A 7 -11.37 -55.23 -27.12
C PRO A 7 -9.97 -54.83 -26.69
N GLY A 8 -9.18 -54.44 -27.68
CA GLY A 8 -7.80 -54.00 -27.53
C GLY A 8 -7.66 -52.69 -26.77
N SER A 9 -6.61 -52.65 -25.98
CA SER A 9 -6.05 -51.44 -25.31
C SER A 9 -5.47 -50.51 -26.37
N THR A 10 -6.02 -49.31 -26.49
CA THR A 10 -5.37 -48.21 -27.22
C THR A 10 -4.53 -47.43 -26.24
N ASP A 11 -3.24 -47.60 -26.31
CA ASP A 11 -2.24 -46.71 -25.66
C ASP A 11 -2.37 -45.30 -26.26
N VAL A 12 -2.76 -44.34 -25.41
CA VAL A 12 -2.66 -42.92 -25.69
C VAL A 12 -1.31 -42.47 -25.15
N PRO A 13 -0.41 -41.89 -25.96
CA PRO A 13 0.84 -41.34 -25.45
C PRO A 13 0.54 -40.14 -24.57
N ALA A 14 1.03 -40.15 -23.34
CA ALA A 14 1.05 -38.99 -22.43
C ALA A 14 1.99 -37.93 -23.02
N ASP A 15 1.41 -36.90 -23.60
CA ASP A 15 2.13 -35.67 -23.95
C ASP A 15 2.47 -34.94 -22.66
N ALA A 16 3.72 -35.07 -22.20
CA ALA A 16 4.29 -34.32 -21.11
C ALA A 16 4.56 -32.90 -21.63
N GLY A 17 3.51 -32.06 -21.56
CA GLY A 17 3.65 -30.62 -21.76
C GLY A 17 4.66 -30.06 -20.77
N ALA A 18 5.85 -29.72 -21.29
CA ALA A 18 6.87 -29.00 -20.56
C ALA A 18 6.28 -27.67 -20.08
N ALA A 19 6.02 -27.59 -18.77
CA ALA A 19 5.80 -26.32 -18.11
C ALA A 19 7.06 -25.48 -18.34
N THR A 20 6.96 -24.49 -19.21
CA THR A 20 8.00 -23.48 -19.37
C THR A 20 8.15 -22.80 -18.01
N ASP A 21 9.29 -23.04 -17.37
CA ASP A 21 9.75 -22.31 -16.19
C ASP A 21 9.72 -20.82 -16.57
N ALA A 22 8.70 -20.12 -16.12
CA ALA A 22 8.66 -18.67 -16.20
C ALA A 22 9.82 -18.19 -15.33
N ALA A 23 10.90 -17.77 -15.97
CA ALA A 23 12.10 -17.28 -15.30
C ALA A 23 11.68 -16.31 -14.20
N ALA A 24 11.94 -16.67 -12.95
CA ALA A 24 11.62 -15.86 -11.79
C ALA A 24 12.30 -14.50 -11.98
N CYS A 25 11.52 -13.45 -12.07
CA CYS A 25 12.03 -12.09 -12.14
C CYS A 25 12.92 -11.85 -10.91
N PRO A 26 14.18 -11.44 -11.07
CA PRO A 26 15.07 -11.25 -9.93
C PRO A 26 14.44 -10.19 -8.99
N VAL A 27 14.19 -10.61 -7.75
CA VAL A 27 13.73 -9.68 -6.71
C VAL A 27 14.89 -8.78 -6.32
N PRO A 28 14.77 -7.46 -6.49
CA PRO A 28 15.84 -6.55 -6.12
C PRO A 28 16.19 -6.70 -4.64
N GLU A 29 17.48 -6.71 -4.32
CA GLU A 29 17.92 -6.73 -2.92
C GLU A 29 17.55 -5.43 -2.21
N ALA A 30 17.22 -5.53 -0.93
CA ALA A 30 17.10 -4.35 -0.10
C ALA A 30 18.46 -3.66 0.00
N PRO A 31 18.53 -2.33 0.00
CA PRO A 31 19.81 -1.63 0.14
C PRO A 31 20.48 -2.04 1.46
N THR A 32 21.67 -2.62 1.37
CA THR A 32 22.46 -3.19 2.48
C THR A 32 23.32 -2.16 3.20
N GLY A 33 22.93 -0.91 3.26
CA GLY A 33 23.68 0.11 3.97
C GLY A 33 22.77 1.23 4.49
N PRO A 34 23.19 1.93 5.57
CA PRO A 34 22.48 3.13 6.00
C PRO A 34 22.54 4.13 4.83
N VAL A 35 21.39 4.47 4.28
CA VAL A 35 21.30 5.65 3.41
C VAL A 35 21.63 6.83 4.32
N PRO A 36 22.75 7.55 4.10
CA PRO A 36 23.04 8.71 4.93
C PRO A 36 21.85 9.66 4.78
N PRO A 37 21.32 10.23 5.89
CA PRO A 37 20.27 11.20 5.79
C PRO A 37 20.81 12.39 5.02
N ALA A 38 20.50 12.47 3.74
CA ALA A 38 20.66 13.71 3.01
C ALA A 38 19.91 14.75 3.85
N ARG A 39 20.46 15.94 4.00
CA ARG A 39 19.76 17.10 4.60
C ARG A 39 18.67 17.55 3.62
N TRP A 40 17.74 16.64 3.38
CA TRP A 40 16.65 16.87 2.45
C TRP A 40 15.52 17.55 3.21
N ASP A 41 15.22 18.77 2.80
CA ASP A 41 14.08 19.53 3.27
C ASP A 41 13.03 19.54 2.16
N GLY A 42 11.92 18.83 2.37
CA GLY A 42 10.80 18.78 1.41
C GLY A 42 10.24 20.17 1.08
N ALA A 43 10.54 21.19 1.91
CA ALA A 43 10.15 22.57 1.63
C ALA A 43 10.86 23.16 0.39
N THR A 44 11.98 22.58 -0.05
CA THR A 44 12.71 23.03 -1.26
C THR A 44 12.20 22.41 -2.55
N LEU A 45 11.30 21.43 -2.50
CA LEU A 45 10.73 20.82 -3.71
C LEU A 45 9.93 21.82 -4.53
N THR A 46 10.15 21.74 -5.85
CA THR A 46 9.44 22.52 -6.84
C THR A 46 8.39 21.67 -7.56
N THR A 47 7.56 22.29 -8.39
CA THR A 47 6.59 21.61 -9.25
C THR A 47 7.24 20.91 -10.45
N THR A 48 8.57 20.97 -10.58
CA THR A 48 9.37 20.19 -11.54
C THR A 48 10.08 19.05 -10.81
N TRP A 49 10.49 18.02 -11.56
CA TRP A 49 11.24 16.91 -11.01
C TRP A 49 12.64 17.33 -10.56
N SER A 50 13.05 16.88 -9.39
CA SER A 50 14.39 17.10 -8.80
C SER A 50 14.82 15.84 -8.05
N PRO A 51 16.14 15.62 -7.83
CA PRO A 51 16.62 14.45 -7.10
C PRO A 51 15.92 14.26 -5.76
N ASP A 52 15.55 13.01 -5.46
CA ASP A 52 14.89 12.64 -4.19
C ASP A 52 15.88 12.19 -3.12
N ALA A 53 15.44 12.21 -1.86
CA ALA A 53 16.19 11.71 -0.70
C ALA A 53 16.55 10.22 -0.79
N LEU A 54 15.85 9.42 -1.61
CA LEU A 54 16.15 8.02 -1.87
C LEU A 54 17.44 7.82 -2.68
N GLY A 55 18.02 8.89 -3.21
CA GLY A 55 19.28 8.87 -3.94
C GLY A 55 19.13 8.61 -5.45
N GLU A 56 20.18 8.05 -6.04
CA GLU A 56 20.27 7.87 -7.49
C GLU A 56 19.10 7.06 -8.06
N GLY A 57 18.54 7.52 -9.16
CA GLY A 57 17.43 6.88 -9.85
C GLY A 57 16.06 7.29 -9.33
N PHE A 58 15.97 8.13 -8.30
CA PHE A 58 14.70 8.65 -7.80
C PHE A 58 14.62 10.16 -7.90
N GLU A 59 13.43 10.64 -8.28
CA GLU A 59 13.10 12.06 -8.34
C GLU A 59 11.79 12.32 -7.61
N ALA A 60 11.67 13.51 -7.06
CA ALA A 60 10.46 13.98 -6.42
C ALA A 60 10.02 15.34 -7.00
N ARG A 61 8.72 15.61 -6.93
CA ARG A 61 8.13 16.89 -7.25
C ARG A 61 7.02 17.24 -6.28
N ARG A 62 6.84 18.53 -6.03
CA ARG A 62 5.74 19.04 -5.24
C ARG A 62 4.46 19.11 -6.08
N LEU A 63 3.35 18.77 -5.44
CA LEU A 63 1.99 19.02 -5.90
C LEU A 63 1.39 20.08 -4.98
N ASP A 64 1.06 21.25 -5.52
CA ASP A 64 0.39 22.31 -4.77
C ASP A 64 -1.09 21.94 -4.62
N LEU A 65 -1.61 22.05 -3.40
CA LEU A 65 -2.97 21.71 -3.02
C LEU A 65 -3.68 22.94 -2.44
N ALA A 66 -4.99 22.85 -2.26
CA ALA A 66 -5.73 23.89 -1.58
C ALA A 66 -5.26 24.01 -0.10
N ASP A 67 -5.08 25.25 0.35
CA ASP A 67 -4.77 25.54 1.74
C ASP A 67 -5.87 25.03 2.68
N ASP A 68 -5.49 24.68 3.90
CA ASP A 68 -6.43 24.34 4.96
C ASP A 68 -6.28 25.29 6.18
N ASP A 69 -6.89 24.93 7.29
CA ASP A 69 -6.86 25.72 8.52
C ASP A 69 -5.45 25.83 9.17
N GLU A 70 -4.47 25.06 8.68
CA GLU A 70 -3.06 25.12 9.11
C GLU A 70 -2.18 25.86 8.08
N GLY A 71 -2.74 26.39 7.00
CA GLY A 71 -2.05 27.15 5.95
C GLY A 71 -1.74 26.31 4.71
N GLU A 72 -0.60 26.59 4.06
CA GLU A 72 -0.18 25.95 2.82
C GLU A 72 -0.12 24.42 2.95
N VAL A 73 -0.75 23.74 2.01
CA VAL A 73 -0.77 22.27 1.92
C VAL A 73 -0.15 21.81 0.62
N THR A 74 0.69 20.80 0.72
CA THR A 74 1.31 20.15 -0.45
C THR A 74 1.27 18.66 -0.33
N ALA A 75 1.32 17.96 -1.47
CA ALA A 75 1.70 16.55 -1.54
C ALA A 75 3.01 16.39 -2.32
N THR A 76 3.65 15.24 -2.21
CA THR A 76 4.89 14.96 -2.91
C THR A 76 4.73 13.71 -3.76
N LEU A 77 4.97 13.84 -5.05
CA LEU A 77 5.01 12.73 -5.97
C LEU A 77 6.48 12.33 -6.20
N VAL A 78 6.80 11.08 -5.90
CA VAL A 78 8.11 10.46 -6.14
C VAL A 78 8.00 9.56 -7.34
N ARG A 79 9.04 9.47 -8.17
CA ARG A 79 9.11 8.49 -9.26
C ARG A 79 10.46 7.80 -9.32
N LEU A 80 10.46 6.57 -9.82
CA LEU A 80 11.68 5.97 -10.36
C LEU A 80 11.93 6.62 -11.73
N VAL A 81 13.13 7.20 -11.92
CA VAL A 81 13.50 7.89 -13.17
C VAL A 81 13.22 6.97 -14.37
N PRO A 82 12.47 7.44 -15.37
CA PRO A 82 12.15 6.65 -16.54
C PRO A 82 13.41 6.20 -17.27
N ASP A 83 13.46 4.94 -17.67
CA ASP A 83 14.46 4.46 -18.60
C ASP A 83 14.16 5.00 -20.01
N PRO A 84 15.08 5.76 -20.64
CA PRO A 84 14.86 6.32 -21.98
C PRO A 84 14.60 5.26 -23.06
N ALA A 85 15.06 4.03 -22.84
CA ALA A 85 14.83 2.91 -23.77
C ALA A 85 13.43 2.32 -23.66
N LEU A 86 12.71 2.57 -22.55
CA LEU A 86 11.37 2.06 -22.30
C LEU A 86 10.32 3.13 -22.64
N ARG A 87 9.18 2.68 -23.14
CA ARG A 87 8.00 3.51 -23.38
C ARG A 87 6.79 2.88 -22.70
N PRO A 88 6.73 2.88 -21.37
CA PRO A 88 5.64 2.20 -20.68
C PRO A 88 4.30 2.88 -20.97
N ALA A 89 3.33 2.08 -21.44
CA ALA A 89 1.93 2.50 -21.54
C ALA A 89 1.16 2.21 -20.24
N ARG A 90 1.88 1.84 -19.19
CA ARG A 90 1.38 1.35 -17.90
C ARG A 90 2.08 2.09 -16.78
N ALA A 91 1.33 2.40 -15.72
CA ALA A 91 1.90 3.01 -14.52
C ALA A 91 1.29 2.41 -13.26
N VAL A 92 2.02 2.54 -12.17
CA VAL A 92 1.52 2.29 -10.82
C VAL A 92 1.67 3.55 -10.00
N LEU A 93 0.60 3.92 -9.28
CA LEU A 93 0.63 4.95 -8.24
C LEU A 93 0.49 4.27 -6.88
N TYR A 94 1.56 4.32 -6.09
CA TYR A 94 1.62 3.78 -4.73
C TYR A 94 1.24 4.84 -3.70
N VAL A 95 0.48 4.43 -2.66
CA VAL A 95 0.12 5.27 -1.50
C VAL A 95 0.43 4.51 -0.21
N HIS A 96 1.17 5.17 0.67
CA HIS A 96 1.65 4.65 1.96
C HIS A 96 0.56 4.56 3.03
N GLY A 97 0.91 3.98 4.19
CA GLY A 97 0.06 3.86 5.38
C GLY A 97 0.09 5.06 6.33
N TRP A 98 -0.46 4.89 7.55
CA TRP A 98 -0.41 5.88 8.62
C TRP A 98 1.01 6.07 9.15
N SER A 99 1.41 7.33 9.42
CA SER A 99 2.73 7.67 9.96
C SER A 99 3.86 7.04 9.15
N ASP A 100 3.77 7.16 7.82
CA ASP A 100 4.61 6.48 6.86
C ASP A 100 4.90 7.36 5.64
N TYR A 101 5.74 6.87 4.72
CA TYR A 101 6.11 7.50 3.47
C TYR A 101 6.67 6.44 2.51
N PHE A 102 6.92 6.78 1.25
CA PHE A 102 7.57 5.83 0.34
C PHE A 102 9.09 5.81 0.55
N PHE A 103 9.66 4.62 0.86
CA PHE A 103 11.10 4.37 0.98
C PHE A 103 11.56 3.00 0.47
N GLN A 104 10.64 2.08 0.25
CA GLN A 104 10.92 0.71 -0.18
C GLN A 104 11.26 0.64 -1.68
N THR A 105 12.47 1.12 -2.05
CA THR A 105 12.94 1.20 -3.44
C THR A 105 12.84 -0.10 -4.24
N PRO A 106 13.02 -1.32 -3.67
CA PRO A 106 12.80 -2.57 -4.40
C PRO A 106 11.41 -2.72 -5.01
N LEU A 107 10.38 -2.12 -4.39
CA LEU A 107 9.02 -2.11 -4.95
C LEU A 107 8.98 -1.37 -6.29
N ALA A 108 9.63 -0.21 -6.38
CA ALA A 108 9.70 0.55 -7.64
C ALA A 108 10.42 -0.23 -8.75
N HIS A 109 11.51 -0.88 -8.41
CA HIS A 109 12.25 -1.71 -9.37
C HIS A 109 11.46 -2.95 -9.82
N PHE A 110 10.69 -3.57 -8.91
CA PHE A 110 9.77 -4.65 -9.27
C PHE A 110 8.77 -4.18 -10.33
N TRP A 111 8.10 -3.03 -10.12
CA TRP A 111 7.11 -2.53 -11.06
C TRP A 111 7.72 -2.15 -12.42
N ARG A 112 8.93 -1.58 -12.43
CA ARG A 112 9.67 -1.34 -13.66
C ARG A 112 9.97 -2.65 -14.42
N ALA A 113 10.35 -3.71 -13.70
CA ALA A 113 10.56 -5.04 -14.30
C ALA A 113 9.26 -5.66 -14.85
N GLN A 114 8.09 -5.27 -14.32
CA GLN A 114 6.78 -5.61 -14.89
C GLN A 114 6.37 -4.71 -16.07
N GLY A 115 7.25 -3.84 -16.55
CA GLY A 115 7.01 -2.94 -17.68
C GLY A 115 6.11 -1.73 -17.35
N ALA A 116 6.01 -1.35 -16.07
CA ALA A 116 5.23 -0.21 -15.63
C ALA A 116 6.13 0.92 -15.11
N ALA A 117 5.78 2.17 -15.40
CA ALA A 117 6.34 3.33 -14.72
C ALA A 117 5.85 3.34 -13.26
N PHE A 118 6.76 3.65 -12.35
CA PHE A 118 6.43 3.66 -10.93
C PHE A 118 6.40 5.09 -10.37
N TYR A 119 5.32 5.38 -9.67
CA TYR A 119 5.11 6.61 -8.91
C TYR A 119 4.64 6.27 -7.50
N ALA A 120 5.07 7.06 -6.53
CA ALA A 120 4.62 6.99 -5.15
C ALA A 120 4.19 8.37 -4.67
N LEU A 121 3.08 8.43 -3.95
CA LEU A 121 2.51 9.66 -3.41
C LEU A 121 2.68 9.68 -1.90
N ASP A 122 3.52 10.59 -1.40
CA ASP A 122 3.46 10.96 0.01
C ASP A 122 2.29 11.94 0.17
N LEU A 123 1.25 11.47 0.85
CA LEU A 123 0.01 12.23 1.06
C LEU A 123 0.28 13.53 1.83
N ARG A 124 -0.65 14.49 1.75
CA ARG A 124 -0.58 15.72 2.55
C ARG A 124 -0.25 15.43 4.01
N LYS A 125 0.60 16.28 4.60
CA LYS A 125 1.01 16.20 6.02
C LYS A 125 1.69 14.89 6.42
N SER A 126 2.27 14.16 5.44
CA SER A 126 2.98 12.90 5.64
C SER A 126 4.30 12.90 4.87
N GLY A 127 5.29 12.18 5.36
CA GLY A 127 6.56 12.01 4.67
C GLY A 127 7.18 13.35 4.23
N ARG A 128 7.54 13.43 2.94
CA ARG A 128 8.11 14.63 2.31
C ARG A 128 7.16 15.82 2.27
N SER A 129 5.86 15.55 2.41
CA SER A 129 4.81 16.58 2.36
C SER A 129 4.55 17.27 3.70
N LEU A 130 5.06 16.69 4.81
CA LEU A 130 4.86 17.22 6.15
C LEU A 130 5.65 18.52 6.36
N ARG A 131 4.98 19.54 6.90
CA ARG A 131 5.59 20.82 7.30
C ARG A 131 5.63 20.96 8.82
N PRO A 132 6.61 21.69 9.40
CA PRO A 132 6.79 21.78 10.86
C PRO A 132 5.60 22.31 11.64
N HIS A 133 4.76 23.15 11.02
CA HIS A 133 3.58 23.76 11.66
C HIS A 133 2.32 22.90 11.57
N GLN A 134 2.33 21.83 10.78
CA GLN A 134 1.17 21.01 10.51
C GLN A 134 0.98 19.90 11.56
N THR A 135 -0.27 19.49 11.72
CA THR A 135 -0.63 18.27 12.46
C THR A 135 -0.37 17.04 11.56
N PRO A 136 0.63 16.19 11.90
CA PRO A 136 1.00 15.08 11.01
C PRO A 136 -0.17 14.18 10.65
N GLY A 137 -0.30 13.87 9.35
CA GLY A 137 -1.29 12.96 8.78
C GLY A 137 -2.76 13.36 8.97
N TYR A 138 -3.05 14.56 9.48
CA TYR A 138 -4.40 14.97 9.83
C TYR A 138 -5.23 15.38 8.61
N VAL A 139 -6.35 14.72 8.45
CA VAL A 139 -7.54 15.13 7.72
C VAL A 139 -8.78 14.70 8.52
N ASP A 140 -9.90 15.36 8.37
CA ASP A 140 -11.18 15.01 8.99
C ASP A 140 -12.19 14.37 8.03
N ASP A 141 -11.82 14.26 6.77
CA ASP A 141 -12.57 13.54 5.73
C ASP A 141 -11.57 12.86 4.77
N LEU A 142 -11.70 11.54 4.57
CA LEU A 142 -10.82 10.81 3.65
C LEU A 142 -11.01 11.20 2.17
N ARG A 143 -12.11 11.90 1.82
CA ARG A 143 -12.30 12.47 0.47
C ARG A 143 -11.33 13.61 0.17
N THR A 144 -10.78 14.23 1.21
CA THR A 144 -9.75 15.27 1.04
C THR A 144 -8.55 14.76 0.23
N TYR A 145 -8.21 13.48 0.32
CA TYR A 145 -7.14 12.86 -0.45
C TYR A 145 -7.45 12.71 -1.94
N ASP A 146 -8.70 12.95 -2.38
CA ASP A 146 -9.06 12.89 -3.80
C ASP A 146 -8.32 13.96 -4.62
N GLU A 147 -7.98 15.09 -3.99
CA GLU A 147 -7.25 16.18 -4.63
C GLU A 147 -5.83 15.77 -5.04
N GLU A 148 -5.01 15.27 -4.11
CA GLU A 148 -3.65 14.87 -4.44
C GLU A 148 -3.56 13.60 -5.27
N ILE A 149 -4.48 12.65 -5.10
CA ILE A 149 -4.55 11.46 -5.95
C ILE A 149 -4.88 11.88 -7.38
N GLY A 150 -5.85 12.79 -7.56
CA GLY A 150 -6.21 13.35 -8.86
C GLY A 150 -5.05 14.13 -9.50
N ALA A 151 -4.35 14.96 -8.72
CA ALA A 151 -3.18 15.71 -9.19
C ALA A 151 -2.03 14.78 -9.60
N ALA A 152 -1.74 13.73 -8.81
CA ALA A 152 -0.74 12.73 -9.15
C ALA A 152 -1.08 11.99 -10.46
N LEU A 153 -2.34 11.55 -10.62
CA LEU A 153 -2.81 10.91 -11.84
C LEU A 153 -2.75 11.83 -13.07
N ALA A 154 -2.99 13.12 -12.89
CA ALA A 154 -2.85 14.10 -13.97
C ALA A 154 -1.40 14.20 -14.43
N VAL A 155 -0.43 14.21 -13.52
CA VAL A 155 1.01 14.18 -13.85
C VAL A 155 1.35 12.90 -14.61
N VAL A 156 0.94 11.73 -14.10
CA VAL A 156 1.20 10.43 -14.75
C VAL A 156 0.65 10.42 -16.20
N ARG A 157 -0.58 10.89 -16.39
CA ARG A 157 -1.21 10.96 -17.73
C ARG A 157 -0.55 11.97 -18.65
N THR A 158 -0.02 13.07 -18.11
CA THR A 158 0.74 14.04 -18.88
C THR A 158 2.04 13.44 -19.42
N GLU A 159 2.71 12.61 -18.62
CA GLU A 159 4.00 12.00 -18.98
C GLU A 159 3.84 10.78 -19.91
N LEU A 160 2.86 9.93 -19.66
CA LEU A 160 2.68 8.66 -20.38
C LEU A 160 1.61 8.70 -21.46
N GLY A 161 0.85 9.79 -21.55
CA GLY A 161 -0.27 9.94 -22.44
C GLY A 161 -1.64 9.58 -21.81
N PRO A 162 -2.73 10.10 -22.35
CA PRO A 162 -4.07 10.00 -21.76
C PRO A 162 -4.65 8.58 -21.74
N VAL A 163 -4.11 7.69 -22.58
CA VAL A 163 -4.53 6.28 -22.69
C VAL A 163 -3.71 5.35 -21.82
N ALA A 164 -2.74 5.88 -21.03
CA ALA A 164 -1.93 5.07 -20.13
C ALA A 164 -2.83 4.36 -19.11
N ARG A 165 -2.60 3.06 -18.95
CA ARG A 165 -3.29 2.24 -17.93
C ARG A 165 -2.62 2.45 -16.59
N VAL A 166 -3.34 2.96 -15.61
CA VAL A 166 -2.82 3.20 -14.28
C VAL A 166 -3.43 2.21 -13.30
N MET A 167 -2.58 1.54 -12.54
CA MET A 167 -2.97 0.73 -11.40
C MET A 167 -2.68 1.48 -10.12
N LEU A 168 -3.56 1.39 -9.14
CA LEU A 168 -3.30 1.92 -7.81
C LEU A 168 -2.76 0.81 -6.91
N MET A 169 -1.79 1.15 -6.07
CA MET A 169 -1.30 0.25 -5.02
C MET A 169 -1.30 0.99 -3.69
N GLY A 170 -1.95 0.41 -2.66
CA GLY A 170 -2.03 1.04 -1.34
C GLY A 170 -1.63 0.11 -0.22
N HIS A 171 -0.91 0.66 0.77
CA HIS A 171 -0.58 -0.05 2.00
C HIS A 171 -1.43 0.44 3.16
N SER A 172 -1.95 -0.49 3.98
CA SER A 172 -2.63 -0.19 5.24
C SER A 172 -3.75 0.88 5.08
N THR A 173 -3.63 2.06 5.71
CA THR A 173 -4.57 3.18 5.53
C THR A 173 -4.63 3.67 4.09
N GLY A 174 -3.50 3.69 3.36
CA GLY A 174 -3.47 4.01 1.93
C GLY A 174 -4.32 3.03 1.11
N GLY A 175 -4.39 1.76 1.53
CA GLY A 175 -5.29 0.77 0.95
C GLY A 175 -6.77 1.10 1.15
N LEU A 176 -7.16 1.60 2.33
CA LEU A 176 -8.51 2.10 2.58
C LEU A 176 -8.82 3.32 1.71
N VAL A 177 -7.93 4.32 1.71
CA VAL A 177 -8.07 5.56 0.94
C VAL A 177 -8.28 5.26 -0.55
N LEU A 178 -7.41 4.43 -1.14
CA LEU A 178 -7.50 4.06 -2.56
C LEU A 178 -8.73 3.22 -2.88
N SER A 179 -9.19 2.35 -1.98
CA SER A 179 -10.43 1.59 -2.16
C SER A 179 -11.66 2.52 -2.22
N LEU A 180 -11.72 3.50 -1.31
CA LEU A 180 -12.77 4.50 -1.29
C LEU A 180 -12.70 5.43 -2.51
N TRP A 181 -11.49 5.81 -2.92
CA TRP A 181 -11.25 6.63 -4.10
C TRP A 181 -11.70 5.91 -5.37
N ALA A 182 -11.27 4.65 -5.59
CA ALA A 182 -11.63 3.86 -6.77
C ALA A 182 -13.15 3.69 -6.90
N ALA A 183 -13.85 3.48 -5.78
CA ALA A 183 -15.31 3.38 -5.76
C ALA A 183 -16.02 4.68 -6.19
N ARG A 184 -15.40 5.85 -5.92
CA ARG A 184 -15.95 7.16 -6.33
C ARG A 184 -15.59 7.54 -7.76
N HIS A 185 -14.57 6.92 -8.35
CA HIS A 185 -14.01 7.26 -9.66
C HIS A 185 -14.00 6.04 -10.60
N PRO A 186 -15.16 5.46 -10.94
CA PRO A 186 -15.24 4.28 -11.79
C PRO A 186 -14.59 4.56 -13.16
N GLY A 187 -13.89 3.56 -13.71
CA GLY A 187 -13.18 3.65 -14.97
C GLY A 187 -11.91 4.51 -14.97
N ALA A 188 -11.55 5.14 -13.84
CA ALA A 188 -10.38 6.02 -13.79
C ALA A 188 -9.04 5.26 -13.77
N VAL A 189 -9.03 4.01 -13.33
CA VAL A 189 -7.84 3.15 -13.19
C VAL A 189 -8.13 1.75 -13.71
N SER A 190 -7.09 0.93 -13.92
CA SER A 190 -7.23 -0.41 -14.50
C SER A 190 -7.21 -1.54 -13.46
N GLY A 191 -6.87 -1.26 -12.21
CA GLY A 191 -6.83 -2.26 -11.14
C GLY A 191 -6.36 -1.68 -9.83
N LEU A 192 -6.53 -2.46 -8.77
CA LEU A 192 -6.20 -2.08 -7.41
C LEU A 192 -5.42 -3.18 -6.71
N VAL A 193 -4.23 -2.87 -6.20
CA VAL A 193 -3.40 -3.76 -5.38
C VAL A 193 -3.36 -3.24 -3.95
N LEU A 194 -3.80 -4.05 -3.00
CA LEU A 194 -3.92 -3.68 -1.60
C LEU A 194 -3.01 -4.56 -0.75
N ASN A 195 -2.02 -3.95 -0.13
CA ASN A 195 -1.08 -4.58 0.77
C ASN A 195 -1.52 -4.33 2.21
N SER A 196 -2.02 -5.36 2.87
CA SER A 196 -2.57 -5.31 4.24
C SER A 196 -3.50 -4.11 4.49
N PRO A 197 -4.56 -3.94 3.66
CA PRO A 197 -5.40 -2.75 3.74
C PRO A 197 -6.18 -2.69 5.06
N TRP A 198 -6.26 -1.49 5.66
CA TRP A 198 -7.03 -1.30 6.89
C TRP A 198 -8.53 -1.13 6.58
N LEU A 199 -9.23 -2.24 6.41
CA LEU A 199 -10.64 -2.27 5.99
C LEU A 199 -11.65 -2.32 7.15
N GLU A 200 -11.19 -2.57 8.37
CA GLU A 200 -12.01 -2.63 9.57
C GLU A 200 -11.18 -2.28 10.81
N LEU A 201 -11.80 -1.58 11.77
CA LEU A 201 -11.16 -1.29 13.05
C LEU A 201 -10.97 -2.59 13.85
N GLN A 202 -9.78 -2.79 14.45
CA GLN A 202 -9.49 -3.96 15.28
C GLN A 202 -10.31 -3.96 16.58
N GLY A 203 -10.37 -5.12 17.22
CA GLY A 203 -11.06 -5.36 18.47
C GLY A 203 -12.45 -5.99 18.29
N SER A 204 -13.09 -6.33 19.40
CA SER A 204 -14.43 -6.91 19.35
C SER A 204 -15.45 -5.92 18.79
N SER A 205 -16.45 -6.44 18.09
CA SER A 205 -17.56 -5.61 17.56
C SER A 205 -18.22 -4.77 18.66
N LEU A 206 -18.34 -5.33 19.86
CA LEU A 206 -18.91 -4.64 21.02
C LEU A 206 -18.05 -3.46 21.47
N ALA A 207 -16.71 -3.64 21.58
CA ALA A 207 -15.81 -2.55 21.95
C ALA A 207 -15.83 -1.43 20.91
N ARG A 208 -15.89 -1.76 19.62
CA ARG A 208 -16.04 -0.79 18.53
C ARG A 208 -17.34 0.01 18.65
N HIS A 209 -18.47 -0.66 18.85
CA HIS A 209 -19.78 0.00 18.98
C HIS A 209 -19.86 0.91 20.21
N LEU A 210 -19.20 0.56 21.31
CA LEU A 210 -19.20 1.38 22.52
C LEU A 210 -18.26 2.59 22.42
N SER A 211 -17.13 2.47 21.72
CA SER A 211 -16.15 3.57 21.58
C SER A 211 -16.48 4.56 20.47
N ALA A 212 -17.14 4.12 19.39
CA ALA A 212 -17.43 4.95 18.23
C ALA A 212 -18.22 6.24 18.54
N PRO A 213 -19.30 6.23 19.36
CA PRO A 213 -20.03 7.45 19.71
C PRO A 213 -19.17 8.46 20.48
N ALA A 214 -18.30 7.97 21.38
CA ALA A 214 -17.43 8.84 22.16
C ALA A 214 -16.36 9.51 21.27
N ILE A 215 -15.76 8.77 20.34
CA ILE A 215 -14.79 9.28 19.36
C ILE A 215 -15.48 10.30 18.45
N SER A 216 -16.67 9.99 17.91
CA SER A 216 -17.42 10.89 17.04
C SER A 216 -17.83 12.18 17.78
N ARG A 217 -18.20 12.08 19.06
CA ARG A 217 -18.49 13.25 19.88
C ARG A 217 -17.24 14.10 20.08
N LEU A 218 -16.11 13.50 20.45
CA LEU A 218 -14.84 14.20 20.61
C LEU A 218 -14.41 14.88 19.30
N ALA A 219 -14.53 14.18 18.16
CA ALA A 219 -14.21 14.72 16.84
C ALA A 219 -15.04 15.97 16.49
N ARG A 220 -16.30 16.04 16.90
CA ARG A 220 -17.16 17.22 16.67
C ARG A 220 -16.74 18.45 17.49
N PHE A 221 -16.25 18.27 18.71
CA PHE A 221 -15.93 19.37 19.62
C PHE A 221 -14.45 19.76 19.59
N ASN A 222 -13.55 18.78 19.37
CA ASN A 222 -12.11 18.96 19.27
C ASN A 222 -11.53 17.95 18.29
N PRO A 223 -11.65 18.19 16.98
CA PRO A 223 -11.25 17.22 15.96
C PRO A 223 -9.75 16.91 15.98
N LYS A 224 -8.90 17.87 16.38
CA LYS A 224 -7.44 17.69 16.51
C LYS A 224 -7.01 17.14 17.88
N ALA A 225 -7.93 16.77 18.77
CA ALA A 225 -7.59 16.15 20.05
C ALA A 225 -6.78 14.85 19.80
N ALA A 226 -5.62 14.75 20.46
CA ALA A 226 -4.82 13.53 20.41
C ALA A 226 -5.51 12.42 21.21
N LEU A 227 -5.63 11.26 20.62
CA LEU A 227 -6.06 10.05 21.29
C LEU A 227 -4.86 9.40 22.00
N PRO A 228 -5.08 8.59 23.06
CA PRO A 228 -4.01 7.85 23.69
C PRO A 228 -3.26 7.01 22.64
N ASN A 229 -1.92 7.12 22.64
CA ASN A 229 -1.10 6.30 21.77
C ASN A 229 -1.07 4.88 22.32
N ILE A 230 -1.54 3.92 21.55
CA ILE A 230 -1.55 2.48 21.87
C ILE A 230 -0.46 1.71 21.11
N ASP A 231 0.34 2.41 20.27
CA ASP A 231 1.43 1.79 19.52
C ASP A 231 2.60 1.44 20.46
N PRO A 232 2.89 0.15 20.68
CA PRO A 232 4.02 -0.27 21.50
C PRO A 232 5.36 -0.17 20.75
N GLY A 233 5.40 0.31 19.50
CA GLY A 233 6.59 0.38 18.66
C GLY A 233 7.03 -0.97 18.08
N TYR A 234 6.25 -2.02 18.20
CA TYR A 234 6.66 -3.36 17.75
C TYR A 234 6.74 -3.45 16.23
N TYR A 235 5.85 -2.77 15.52
CA TYR A 235 5.93 -2.74 14.07
C TYR A 235 7.21 -2.04 13.59
N ALA A 236 7.58 -0.89 14.13
CA ALA A 236 8.85 -0.24 13.83
C ALA A 236 10.03 -1.18 14.15
N ARG A 237 10.00 -1.85 15.31
CA ARG A 237 11.02 -2.83 15.72
C ARG A 237 11.16 -4.00 14.74
N THR A 238 10.11 -4.43 14.05
CA THR A 238 10.21 -5.51 13.05
C THR A 238 10.97 -5.08 11.80
N ILE A 239 11.01 -3.78 11.50
CA ILE A 239 11.47 -3.21 10.24
C ILE A 239 12.91 -2.69 10.36
N ASP A 240 13.20 -1.96 11.45
CA ASP A 240 14.42 -1.17 11.60
C ASP A 240 15.67 -2.04 11.75
N VAL A 241 16.70 -1.73 10.94
CA VAL A 241 18.00 -2.37 10.99
C VAL A 241 18.66 -2.27 12.38
N ALA A 242 18.44 -1.16 13.11
CA ALA A 242 18.97 -0.97 14.45
C ALA A 242 18.41 -1.98 15.47
N THR A 243 17.27 -2.60 15.16
CA THR A 243 16.61 -3.61 15.99
C THR A 243 16.60 -5.00 15.36
N GLY A 244 17.35 -5.21 14.28
CA GLY A 244 17.49 -6.49 13.59
C GLY A 244 16.49 -6.70 12.44
N GLY A 245 15.88 -5.64 11.93
CA GLY A 245 15.16 -5.63 10.65
C GLY A 245 16.09 -5.39 9.48
N ASP A 246 15.52 -5.22 8.29
CA ASP A 246 16.27 -5.07 7.02
C ASP A 246 16.29 -3.62 6.50
N TRP A 247 15.60 -2.67 7.17
CA TRP A 247 15.31 -1.38 6.59
C TRP A 247 15.78 -0.22 7.45
N THR A 248 16.25 0.85 6.79
CA THR A 248 16.51 2.14 7.43
C THR A 248 15.36 3.08 7.10
N VAL A 249 14.81 3.74 8.12
CA VAL A 249 13.71 4.70 8.00
C VAL A 249 14.15 6.09 8.48
N ASP A 250 13.48 7.13 8.00
CA ASP A 250 13.68 8.49 8.47
C ASP A 250 12.69 8.79 9.61
N ASP A 251 13.20 8.93 10.83
CA ASP A 251 12.39 9.15 12.04
C ASP A 251 11.59 10.45 12.01
N ARG A 252 11.98 11.43 11.18
CA ARG A 252 11.20 12.66 11.00
C ARG A 252 9.86 12.39 10.35
N TRP A 253 9.79 11.38 9.47
CA TRP A 253 8.63 11.03 8.66
C TRP A 253 7.91 9.80 9.18
N ARG A 254 8.64 8.93 9.91
CA ARG A 254 8.13 7.70 10.48
C ARG A 254 8.69 7.47 11.89
N PRO A 255 8.26 8.31 12.86
CA PRO A 255 8.77 8.22 14.23
C PRO A 255 8.31 6.95 14.94
N THR A 256 9.04 6.61 15.99
CA THR A 256 8.68 5.56 16.95
C THR A 256 8.60 6.16 18.36
N PRO A 257 7.42 6.11 19.02
CA PRO A 257 6.13 5.61 18.52
C PRO A 257 5.58 6.48 17.38
N SER A 258 4.62 5.92 16.63
CA SER A 258 3.97 6.60 15.50
C SER A 258 3.33 7.94 15.90
N PHE A 259 3.06 8.82 14.92
CA PHE A 259 2.36 10.07 15.17
C PHE A 259 1.05 9.86 15.92
N PRO A 260 0.68 10.75 16.85
CA PRO A 260 -0.57 10.64 17.60
C PRO A 260 -1.79 10.65 16.69
N VAL A 261 -2.65 9.66 16.81
CA VAL A 261 -3.94 9.61 16.13
C VAL A 261 -4.83 10.73 16.65
N ARG A 262 -5.50 11.47 15.75
CA ARG A 262 -6.43 12.54 16.09
C ARG A 262 -7.87 12.07 16.00
N ALA A 263 -8.73 12.61 16.87
CA ALA A 263 -10.14 12.18 16.96
C ALA A 263 -10.89 12.36 15.63
N GLY A 264 -10.71 13.50 14.94
CA GLY A 264 -11.33 13.77 13.63
C GLY A 264 -10.87 12.77 12.58
N TRP A 265 -9.57 12.52 12.51
CA TRP A 265 -9.01 11.56 11.56
C TRP A 265 -9.54 10.13 11.81
N LEU A 266 -9.56 9.67 13.07
CA LEU A 266 -10.11 8.34 13.36
C LEU A 266 -11.60 8.25 13.05
N SER A 267 -12.35 9.32 13.28
CA SER A 267 -13.77 9.39 12.89
C SER A 267 -13.95 9.27 11.37
N ALA A 268 -13.09 9.93 10.57
CA ALA A 268 -13.10 9.81 9.11
C ALA A 268 -12.75 8.38 8.65
N VAL A 269 -11.75 7.76 9.26
CA VAL A 269 -11.39 6.34 9.00
C VAL A 269 -12.56 5.41 9.31
N MET A 270 -13.23 5.61 10.46
CA MET A 270 -14.40 4.79 10.83
C MET A 270 -15.57 4.97 9.85
N ALA A 271 -15.78 6.18 9.34
CA ALA A 271 -16.76 6.43 8.27
C ALA A 271 -16.38 5.67 6.98
N GLY A 272 -15.08 5.65 6.63
CA GLY A 272 -14.55 4.84 5.54
C GLY A 272 -14.81 3.34 5.72
N HIS A 273 -14.52 2.79 6.91
CA HIS A 273 -14.81 1.38 7.24
C HIS A 273 -16.31 1.06 7.12
N ALA A 274 -17.17 1.98 7.56
CA ALA A 274 -18.63 1.82 7.38
C ALA A 274 -19.01 1.82 5.89
N GLY A 275 -18.29 2.58 5.04
CA GLY A 275 -18.43 2.52 3.59
C GLY A 275 -18.08 1.14 3.05
N VAL A 276 -16.90 0.62 3.39
CA VAL A 276 -16.47 -0.73 3.01
C VAL A 276 -17.48 -1.79 3.43
N ALA A 277 -18.00 -1.71 4.67
CA ALA A 277 -18.96 -2.68 5.20
C ALA A 277 -20.29 -2.74 4.41
N ARG A 278 -20.68 -1.67 3.72
CA ARG A 278 -21.86 -1.62 2.84
C ARG A 278 -21.61 -2.16 1.44
N GLY A 279 -20.36 -2.40 1.09
CA GLY A 279 -19.92 -2.73 -0.27
C GLY A 279 -19.56 -1.48 -1.06
N LEU A 280 -18.41 -1.52 -1.74
CA LEU A 280 -17.90 -0.37 -2.51
C LEU A 280 -18.25 -0.44 -4.00
N GLY A 281 -18.49 -1.64 -4.55
CA GLY A 281 -18.83 -1.82 -5.96
C GLY A 281 -17.70 -1.40 -6.91
N ILE A 282 -16.44 -1.57 -6.52
CA ILE A 282 -15.28 -1.27 -7.38
C ILE A 282 -15.39 -2.12 -8.65
N ASP A 283 -15.30 -1.46 -9.81
CA ASP A 283 -15.54 -2.02 -11.14
C ASP A 283 -14.30 -2.65 -11.79
N VAL A 284 -13.13 -2.47 -11.19
CA VAL A 284 -11.85 -3.03 -11.69
C VAL A 284 -11.40 -4.21 -10.82
N PRO A 285 -10.53 -5.11 -11.34
CA PRO A 285 -9.95 -6.17 -10.54
C PRO A 285 -9.20 -5.66 -9.31
N VAL A 286 -9.42 -6.30 -8.16
CA VAL A 286 -8.77 -5.97 -6.88
C VAL A 286 -7.97 -7.17 -6.39
N LEU A 287 -6.69 -6.94 -6.07
CA LEU A 287 -5.85 -7.88 -5.35
C LEU A 287 -5.70 -7.39 -3.90
N VAL A 288 -6.10 -8.21 -2.94
CA VAL A 288 -5.87 -7.98 -1.51
C VAL A 288 -4.84 -8.99 -1.02
N THR A 289 -3.72 -8.49 -0.54
CA THR A 289 -2.65 -9.32 0.03
C THR A 289 -2.47 -8.98 1.50
N MET A 290 -2.11 -9.97 2.33
CA MET A 290 -1.88 -9.80 3.77
C MET A 290 -0.99 -10.90 4.32
N SER A 291 -0.51 -10.74 5.54
CA SER A 291 0.12 -11.84 6.28
C SER A 291 -0.83 -13.04 6.42
N ASP A 292 -0.30 -14.22 6.64
CA ASP A 292 -1.09 -15.42 6.92
C ASP A 292 -1.61 -15.45 8.35
N ARG A 293 -1.02 -14.66 9.28
CA ARG A 293 -1.40 -14.64 10.69
C ARG A 293 -1.29 -13.24 11.32
N THR A 294 -2.10 -13.02 12.34
CA THR A 294 -2.04 -11.87 13.25
C THR A 294 -1.31 -12.25 14.52
N LEU A 295 -0.44 -11.35 15.02
CA LEU A 295 0.19 -11.50 16.34
C LEU A 295 0.20 -10.16 17.08
N ILE A 296 -0.93 -9.80 17.67
CA ILE A 296 -1.08 -8.61 18.52
C ILE A 296 -0.88 -9.05 19.98
N SER A 297 0.16 -8.56 20.64
CA SER A 297 0.53 -8.93 22.01
C SER A 297 1.02 -7.71 22.77
N ALA A 298 0.88 -7.74 24.11
CA ALA A 298 1.44 -6.73 25.00
C ALA A 298 2.96 -6.88 25.21
N ARG A 299 3.55 -7.98 24.77
CA ARG A 299 4.98 -8.27 24.92
C ARG A 299 5.58 -8.62 23.58
N TRP A 300 6.78 -8.11 23.34
CA TRP A 300 7.57 -8.46 22.17
C TRP A 300 7.94 -9.95 22.13
N SER A 301 7.88 -10.53 20.92
CA SER A 301 8.50 -11.83 20.62
C SER A 301 9.08 -11.77 19.19
N GLU A 302 10.10 -12.58 18.90
CA GLU A 302 10.72 -12.64 17.56
C GLU A 302 9.75 -13.14 16.49
N GLU A 303 8.71 -13.88 16.85
CA GLU A 303 7.65 -14.31 15.93
C GLU A 303 6.90 -13.14 15.29
N MET A 304 6.94 -11.96 15.90
CA MET A 304 6.34 -10.74 15.36
C MET A 304 6.96 -10.32 14.03
N ARG A 305 8.22 -10.74 13.74
CA ARG A 305 8.89 -10.49 12.46
C ARG A 305 8.30 -11.28 11.29
N SER A 306 7.37 -12.17 11.54
CA SER A 306 6.73 -13.02 10.54
C SER A 306 5.20 -13.09 10.72
N ALA A 307 4.61 -12.00 11.22
CA ALA A 307 3.17 -11.87 11.43
C ALA A 307 2.73 -10.40 11.27
N ASP A 308 1.45 -10.16 11.04
CA ASP A 308 0.88 -8.82 11.16
C ASP A 308 0.68 -8.48 12.64
N VAL A 309 1.42 -7.47 13.11
CA VAL A 309 1.36 -6.98 14.50
C VAL A 309 0.48 -5.74 14.65
N VAL A 310 -0.12 -5.30 13.54
CA VAL A 310 -0.91 -4.06 13.45
C VAL A 310 -2.38 -4.37 13.19
N LEU A 311 -2.69 -5.24 12.21
CA LEU A 311 -4.06 -5.52 11.78
C LEU A 311 -4.46 -6.99 12.03
N ASP A 312 -5.78 -7.19 12.18
CA ASP A 312 -6.39 -8.51 12.19
C ASP A 312 -6.61 -9.00 10.74
N VAL A 313 -5.79 -9.97 10.31
CA VAL A 313 -5.85 -10.54 8.95
C VAL A 313 -7.20 -11.22 8.64
N GLU A 314 -7.88 -11.74 9.66
CA GLU A 314 -9.23 -12.30 9.48
C GLU A 314 -10.26 -11.19 9.18
N ALA A 315 -10.10 -10.02 9.82
CA ALA A 315 -10.93 -8.87 9.51
C ALA A 315 -10.69 -8.36 8.09
N ILE A 316 -9.43 -8.29 7.64
CA ILE A 316 -9.09 -7.94 6.25
C ILE A 316 -9.75 -8.94 5.28
N SER A 317 -9.59 -10.24 5.49
CA SER A 317 -10.18 -11.29 4.65
C SER A 317 -11.70 -11.17 4.55
N ARG A 318 -12.37 -10.96 5.68
CA ARG A 318 -13.83 -10.82 5.70
C ARG A 318 -14.32 -9.60 4.93
N ARG A 319 -13.56 -8.48 4.97
CA ARG A 319 -13.94 -7.22 4.32
C ARG A 319 -13.53 -7.15 2.86
N ALA A 320 -12.50 -7.89 2.46
CA ALA A 320 -12.00 -7.89 1.09
C ALA A 320 -13.08 -8.12 0.04
N VAL A 321 -13.98 -9.09 0.27
CA VAL A 321 -15.07 -9.43 -0.67
C VAL A 321 -16.12 -8.33 -0.84
N GLN A 322 -16.09 -7.29 0.00
CA GLN A 322 -17.00 -6.15 -0.08
C GLN A 322 -16.44 -5.00 -0.95
N LEU A 323 -15.20 -5.13 -1.46
CA LEU A 323 -14.57 -4.10 -2.26
C LEU A 323 -15.15 -4.01 -3.67
N GLY A 324 -15.36 -5.13 -4.33
CA GLY A 324 -15.81 -5.15 -5.72
C GLY A 324 -16.26 -6.52 -6.20
N THR A 325 -16.53 -6.62 -7.50
CA THR A 325 -17.02 -7.86 -8.12
C THR A 325 -15.91 -8.89 -8.34
N VAL A 326 -14.70 -8.45 -8.68
CA VAL A 326 -13.55 -9.32 -8.93
C VAL A 326 -12.48 -9.03 -7.87
N VAL A 327 -12.42 -9.87 -6.84
CA VAL A 327 -11.48 -9.71 -5.73
C VAL A 327 -10.69 -11.00 -5.54
N THR A 328 -9.37 -10.89 -5.64
CA THR A 328 -8.43 -11.96 -5.29
C THR A 328 -7.86 -11.69 -3.91
N VAL A 329 -7.88 -12.69 -3.03
CA VAL A 329 -7.33 -12.58 -1.67
C VAL A 329 -6.17 -13.55 -1.53
N VAL A 330 -5.00 -13.02 -1.13
CA VAL A 330 -3.77 -13.81 -0.96
C VAL A 330 -3.20 -13.62 0.44
N ARG A 331 -2.97 -14.72 1.15
CA ARG A 331 -2.24 -14.75 2.42
C ARG A 331 -0.80 -15.16 2.16
N VAL A 332 0.15 -14.38 2.66
CA VAL A 332 1.58 -14.60 2.48
C VAL A 332 2.18 -15.14 3.76
N PRO A 333 2.53 -16.44 3.80
CA PRO A 333 3.18 -17.05 4.96
C PRO A 333 4.48 -16.34 5.35
N GLY A 334 4.58 -16.01 6.64
CA GLY A 334 5.71 -15.30 7.19
C GLY A 334 5.75 -13.80 6.84
N GLY A 335 4.69 -13.26 6.24
CA GLY A 335 4.57 -11.83 5.95
C GLY A 335 4.43 -11.01 7.23
N MET A 336 5.00 -9.79 7.23
CA MET A 336 4.71 -8.76 8.22
C MET A 336 3.49 -7.92 7.80
N HIS A 337 3.18 -6.87 8.55
CA HIS A 337 2.12 -5.92 8.20
C HIS A 337 2.33 -5.29 6.81
N ASP A 338 3.52 -4.82 6.49
CA ASP A 338 3.88 -4.48 5.10
C ASP A 338 4.63 -5.65 4.45
N LEU A 339 3.99 -6.30 3.47
CA LEU A 339 4.57 -7.44 2.77
C LEU A 339 5.83 -7.08 1.97
N THR A 340 5.94 -5.82 1.52
CA THR A 340 7.11 -5.32 0.79
C THR A 340 8.32 -5.13 1.69
N LEU A 341 8.10 -4.98 3.00
CA LEU A 341 9.14 -4.84 4.01
C LEU A 341 9.48 -6.15 4.72
N SER A 342 8.72 -7.21 4.47
CA SER A 342 8.90 -8.52 5.09
C SER A 342 10.29 -9.11 4.80
N ALA A 343 10.72 -10.09 5.60
CA ALA A 343 11.91 -10.87 5.35
C ALA A 343 11.90 -11.44 3.92
N ARG A 344 13.08 -11.59 3.32
CA ARG A 344 13.25 -11.93 1.91
C ARG A 344 12.35 -13.06 1.40
N PRO A 345 12.21 -14.23 2.08
CA PRO A 345 11.38 -15.32 1.55
C PRO A 345 9.89 -14.96 1.45
N ALA A 346 9.34 -14.19 2.41
CA ALA A 346 7.95 -13.74 2.38
C ALA A 346 7.76 -12.66 1.30
N ARG A 347 8.71 -11.73 1.17
CA ARG A 347 8.70 -10.69 0.16
C ARG A 347 8.78 -11.25 -1.26
N GLU A 348 9.63 -12.27 -1.51
CA GLU A 348 9.71 -12.97 -2.80
C GLU A 348 8.38 -13.66 -3.14
N ARG A 349 7.75 -14.30 -2.16
CA ARG A 349 6.43 -14.91 -2.34
C ARG A 349 5.36 -13.87 -2.68
N PHE A 350 5.35 -12.75 -1.98
CA PHE A 350 4.44 -11.64 -2.29
C PHE A 350 4.60 -11.18 -3.75
N TYR A 351 5.82 -10.93 -4.21
CA TYR A 351 6.08 -10.51 -5.60
C TYR A 351 5.72 -11.60 -6.62
N ALA A 352 5.91 -12.88 -6.29
CA ALA A 352 5.49 -13.98 -7.16
C ALA A 352 3.96 -14.04 -7.31
N GLU A 353 3.21 -13.88 -6.22
CA GLU A 353 1.74 -13.84 -6.28
C GLU A 353 1.24 -12.61 -7.04
N LEU A 354 1.86 -11.44 -6.80
CA LEU A 354 1.54 -10.23 -7.55
C LEU A 354 1.80 -10.42 -9.05
N THR A 355 2.93 -11.03 -9.44
CA THR A 355 3.25 -11.33 -10.84
C THR A 355 2.21 -12.25 -11.48
N ARG A 356 1.78 -13.31 -10.77
CA ARG A 356 0.71 -14.20 -11.25
C ARG A 356 -0.62 -13.47 -11.45
N TRP A 357 -0.99 -12.64 -10.51
CA TRP A 357 -2.22 -11.86 -10.60
C TRP A 357 -2.17 -10.85 -11.75
N LEU A 358 -1.01 -10.17 -11.92
CA LEU A 358 -0.78 -9.24 -13.04
C LEU A 358 -0.91 -9.93 -14.41
N ALA A 359 -0.43 -11.16 -14.53
CA ALA A 359 -0.57 -11.94 -15.77
C ALA A 359 -2.03 -12.26 -16.12
N ALA A 360 -2.90 -12.41 -15.10
CA ALA A 360 -4.32 -12.75 -15.29
C ALA A 360 -5.23 -11.52 -15.44
N TYR A 361 -4.98 -10.48 -14.65
CA TYR A 361 -5.91 -9.35 -14.49
C TYR A 361 -5.26 -7.98 -14.68
N GLY A 362 -3.94 -7.90 -14.56
CA GLY A 362 -3.28 -6.66 -14.23
C GLY A 362 -3.33 -5.57 -15.27
N TRP A 363 -3.64 -5.88 -16.51
CA TRP A 363 -3.61 -4.85 -17.56
C TRP A 363 -4.67 -5.08 -18.63
N SER A 364 -5.72 -5.82 -18.27
CA SER A 364 -6.90 -6.08 -19.12
C SER A 364 -7.76 -4.83 -19.34
#